data_fcea4a244da5bffcb362a228f253e65e
#
_entry.id   fcea4a244da5bffcb362a228f253e65e
#
_cell.length_a   1.000
_cell.length_b   1.000
_cell.length_c   1.000
_cell.angle_alpha   90.00
_cell.angle_beta   90.00
_cell.angle_gamma   90.00
#
_symmetry.space_group_name_H-M   'P 1'
#
loop_
_entity.id
_entity.type
_entity.pdbx_description
1 polymer ?
#
loop_
_entity_poly.entity_id
_entity_poly.type
_entity_poly.pdbx_seq_one_letter_code
_entity_poly.pdbx_strand_id
1 'polypeptide(L)'
;VGAGFSNAVIARELAEKGYKVVVIDSRSHVAGNCHSERDAETNVMVHVYGPHIFHTDNERVWNYVNNFGEFMPFVNRVKTISQGA
;
A
#
# COMPACT_ATOMS: atom_id res chain seq x y z
N VAL A 1 16.13 5.18 1.02
CA VAL A 1 15.80 4.41 2.20
C VAL A 1 14.30 4.38 2.40
N GLY A 2 13.76 3.20 2.69
CA GLY A 2 12.33 2.97 2.83
C GLY A 2 11.71 2.31 1.59
N ALA A 3 10.88 1.29 1.81
CA ALA A 3 10.21 0.52 0.76
C ALA A 3 8.68 0.72 0.77
N GLY A 4 8.23 1.90 1.15
CA GLY A 4 6.83 2.31 1.09
C GLY A 4 6.46 2.85 -0.28
N PHE A 5 5.21 3.32 -0.42
CA PHE A 5 4.69 3.76 -1.72
C PHE A 5 5.44 4.95 -2.31
N SER A 6 5.77 5.96 -1.52
CA SER A 6 6.44 7.15 -2.04
C SER A 6 7.77 6.81 -2.69
N ASN A 7 8.58 6.01 -2.01
CA ASN A 7 9.87 5.61 -2.53
C ASN A 7 9.75 4.58 -3.66
N ALA A 8 8.69 3.77 -3.66
CA ALA A 8 8.44 2.86 -4.77
C ALA A 8 8.19 3.62 -6.08
N VAL A 9 7.41 4.68 -6.06
CA VAL A 9 7.17 5.53 -7.22
C VAL A 9 8.46 6.17 -7.71
N ILE A 10 9.25 6.75 -6.79
CA ILE A 10 10.52 7.38 -7.13
C ILE A 10 11.49 6.36 -7.74
N ALA A 11 11.60 5.19 -7.13
CA ALA A 11 12.47 4.12 -7.61
C ALA A 11 12.09 3.66 -9.01
N ARG A 12 10.80 3.48 -9.26
CA ARG A 12 10.28 3.10 -10.59
C ARG A 12 10.60 4.14 -11.64
N GLU A 13 10.33 5.40 -11.36
CA GLU A 13 10.58 6.49 -12.32
C GLU A 13 12.06 6.63 -12.64
N LEU A 14 12.93 6.49 -11.63
CA LEU A 14 14.38 6.53 -11.85
C LEU A 14 14.86 5.32 -12.65
N ALA A 15 14.37 4.13 -12.35
CA ALA A 15 14.76 2.91 -13.07
C ALA A 15 14.35 2.97 -14.54
N GLU A 16 13.20 3.52 -14.86
CA GLU A 16 12.76 3.69 -16.25
C GLU A 16 13.63 4.69 -17.03
N LYS A 17 14.29 5.60 -16.32
CA LYS A 17 15.26 6.54 -16.92
C LYS A 17 16.68 5.97 -17.05
N GLY A 18 16.86 4.70 -16.69
CA GLY A 18 18.14 4.00 -16.82
C GLY A 18 19.05 4.08 -15.61
N TYR A 19 18.59 4.64 -14.49
CA TYR A 19 19.35 4.65 -13.25
C TYR A 19 19.30 3.30 -12.54
N LYS A 20 20.38 2.94 -11.89
CA LYS A 20 20.38 1.80 -10.97
C LYS A 20 19.84 2.26 -9.62
N VAL A 21 18.84 1.57 -9.11
CA VAL A 21 18.18 1.94 -7.86
C VAL A 21 18.26 0.79 -6.87
N VAL A 22 18.64 1.11 -5.64
CA VAL A 22 18.63 0.16 -4.52
C VAL A 22 17.67 0.69 -3.46
N VAL A 23 16.73 -0.14 -3.07
CA VAL A 23 15.75 0.18 -2.03
C VAL A 23 16.09 -0.63 -0.79
N ILE A 24 16.25 0.07 0.34
CA ILE A 24 16.58 -0.56 1.63
C ILE A 24 15.54 -0.17 2.68
N ASP A 25 15.24 -1.10 3.56
CA ASP A 25 14.27 -0.88 4.63
C ASP A 25 14.67 -1.69 5.87
N SER A 26 14.34 -1.18 7.04
CA SER A 26 14.55 -1.89 8.31
C SER A 26 13.51 -2.99 8.54
N ARG A 27 12.36 -2.91 7.90
CA ARG A 27 11.33 -3.93 7.95
C ARG A 27 11.64 -5.07 6.99
N SER A 28 11.13 -6.24 7.29
CA SER A 28 11.34 -7.45 6.48
C SER A 28 10.43 -7.56 5.26
N HIS A 29 9.62 -6.55 4.99
CA HIS A 29 8.67 -6.53 3.89
C HIS A 29 8.67 -5.19 3.17
N VAL A 30 8.11 -5.15 1.98
CA VAL A 30 7.85 -3.92 1.22
C VAL A 30 6.50 -3.31 1.59
N ALA A 31 6.14 -2.21 0.96
CA ALA A 31 4.87 -1.48 1.08
C ALA A 31 4.74 -0.61 2.34
N GLY A 32 5.68 -0.66 3.29
CA GLY A 32 5.62 0.19 4.48
C GLY A 32 4.35 -0.02 5.29
N ASN A 33 3.69 1.06 5.66
CA ASN A 33 2.44 0.99 6.42
C ASN A 33 1.25 0.46 5.62
N CYS A 34 1.37 0.35 4.30
CA CYS A 34 0.33 -0.24 3.45
C CYS A 34 0.46 -1.77 3.33
N HIS A 35 1.43 -2.36 4.02
CA HIS A 35 1.63 -3.80 3.99
C HIS A 35 0.42 -4.55 4.52
N SER A 36 0.00 -5.54 3.77
CA SER A 36 -1.03 -6.49 4.17
C SER A 36 -0.47 -7.90 4.06
N GLU A 37 -0.96 -8.78 4.91
CA GLU A 37 -0.56 -10.20 4.83
C GLU A 37 -1.75 -11.09 5.19
N ARG A 38 -1.65 -12.32 4.74
CA ARG A 38 -2.70 -13.31 4.99
C ARG A 38 -2.46 -13.95 6.35
N ASP A 39 -3.50 -13.94 7.19
CA ASP A 39 -3.43 -14.58 8.49
C ASP A 39 -3.28 -16.10 8.34
N ALA A 40 -2.31 -16.67 9.06
CA ALA A 40 -1.95 -18.08 8.93
C ALA A 40 -3.07 -19.03 9.40
N GLU A 41 -3.87 -18.61 10.38
CA GLU A 41 -4.93 -19.46 10.94
C GLU A 41 -6.23 -19.38 10.13
N THR A 42 -6.65 -18.16 9.74
CA THR A 42 -7.94 -17.93 9.10
C THR A 42 -7.85 -17.80 7.60
N ASN A 43 -6.64 -17.62 7.06
CA ASN A 43 -6.39 -17.34 5.64
C ASN A 43 -7.05 -16.04 5.15
N VAL A 44 -7.35 -15.12 6.05
CA VAL A 44 -7.92 -13.82 5.73
C VAL A 44 -6.81 -12.80 5.54
N MET A 45 -6.96 -11.92 4.54
CA MET A 45 -6.03 -10.82 4.30
C MET A 45 -6.20 -9.75 5.38
N VAL A 46 -5.11 -9.38 6.03
CA VAL A 46 -5.09 -8.45 7.15
C VAL A 46 -4.21 -7.24 6.83
N HIS A 47 -4.73 -6.04 7.10
CA HIS A 47 -3.93 -4.82 7.10
C HIS A 47 -3.13 -4.74 8.40
N VAL A 48 -1.82 -4.94 8.32
CA VAL A 48 -0.96 -5.07 9.51
C VAL A 48 -0.87 -3.76 10.30
N TYR A 49 -0.81 -2.63 9.60
CA TYR A 49 -0.64 -1.30 10.21
C TYR A 49 -1.91 -0.45 10.17
N GLY A 50 -3.06 -1.09 10.08
CA GLY A 50 -4.34 -0.43 9.92
C GLY A 50 -4.80 -0.40 8.45
N PRO A 51 -6.08 -0.15 8.21
CA PRO A 51 -6.61 -0.14 6.86
C PRO A 51 -6.09 1.05 6.06
N HIS A 52 -5.58 0.77 4.88
CA HIS A 52 -5.15 1.78 3.92
C HIS A 52 -5.93 1.60 2.64
N ILE A 53 -6.77 2.58 2.32
CA ILE A 53 -7.65 2.57 1.17
C ILE A 53 -7.17 3.67 0.23
N PHE A 54 -7.00 3.31 -1.04
CA PHE A 54 -6.60 4.28 -2.03
C PHE A 54 -7.79 5.17 -2.41
N HIS A 55 -7.61 6.47 -2.30
CA HIS A 55 -8.60 7.46 -2.67
C HIS A 55 -7.94 8.59 -3.47
N THR A 56 -8.49 8.89 -4.63
CA THR A 56 -8.04 10.03 -5.43
C THR A 56 -9.14 10.48 -6.40
N ASP A 57 -9.19 11.78 -6.67
CA ASP A 57 -9.96 12.37 -7.74
C ASP A 57 -9.06 12.85 -8.89
N ASN A 58 -7.76 12.62 -8.78
CA ASN A 58 -6.78 13.00 -9.80
C ASN A 58 -6.66 11.88 -10.85
N GLU A 59 -7.06 12.20 -12.08
CA GLU A 59 -7.06 11.23 -13.18
C GLU A 59 -5.66 10.70 -13.52
N ARG A 60 -4.65 11.56 -13.45
CA ARG A 60 -3.27 11.16 -13.71
C ARG A 60 -2.78 10.14 -12.70
N VAL A 61 -3.08 10.35 -11.42
CA VAL A 61 -2.73 9.41 -10.35
C VAL A 61 -3.48 8.10 -10.52
N TRP A 62 -4.76 8.17 -10.80
CA TRP A 62 -5.60 6.98 -11.03
C TRP A 62 -5.07 6.14 -12.19
N ASN A 63 -4.75 6.77 -13.31
CA ASN A 63 -4.21 6.06 -14.46
C ASN A 63 -2.83 5.45 -14.19
N TYR A 64 -2.01 6.14 -13.41
CA TYR A 64 -0.70 5.64 -13.02
C TYR A 64 -0.79 4.37 -12.18
N VAL A 65 -1.60 4.37 -11.13
CA VAL A 65 -1.69 3.21 -10.23
C VAL A 65 -2.36 2.01 -10.89
N ASN A 66 -3.25 2.21 -11.84
CA ASN A 66 -3.89 1.13 -12.57
C ASN A 66 -2.95 0.37 -13.51
N ASN A 67 -1.74 0.87 -13.75
CA ASN A 67 -0.70 0.11 -14.46
C ASN A 67 -0.15 -1.06 -13.62
N PHE A 68 -0.36 -1.06 -12.31
CA PHE A 68 0.24 -2.03 -11.39
C PHE A 68 -0.74 -3.00 -10.79
N GLY A 69 -2.02 -2.74 -10.89
CA GLY A 69 -3.04 -3.61 -10.35
C GLY A 69 -4.44 -3.11 -10.63
N GLU A 70 -5.40 -3.97 -10.38
CA GLU A 70 -6.81 -3.64 -10.52
C GLU A 70 -7.36 -3.21 -9.16
N PHE A 71 -8.03 -2.06 -9.14
CA PHE A 71 -8.64 -1.52 -7.93
C PHE A 71 -10.14 -1.79 -7.93
N MET A 72 -10.63 -2.28 -6.81
CA MET A 72 -12.05 -2.56 -6.62
C MET A 72 -12.69 -1.47 -5.77
N PRO A 73 -13.97 -1.12 -6.01
CA PRO A 73 -14.69 -0.21 -5.15
C PRO A 73 -14.78 -0.75 -3.73
N PHE A 74 -14.54 0.10 -2.76
CA PHE A 74 -14.61 -0.26 -1.35
C PHE A 74 -15.18 0.89 -0.53
N VAL A 75 -16.14 0.57 0.31
CA VAL A 75 -16.71 1.52 1.28
C VAL A 75 -16.22 1.14 2.66
N ASN A 76 -15.41 2.02 3.26
CA ASN A 76 -14.87 1.79 4.58
C ASN A 76 -15.87 2.25 5.64
N ARG A 77 -16.22 1.33 6.54
CA ARG A 77 -17.08 1.63 7.68
C ARG A 77 -16.31 1.35 8.95
N VAL A 78 -16.14 2.39 9.76
CA VAL A 78 -15.42 2.28 11.02
C VAL A 78 -16.43 2.07 12.15
N LYS A 79 -16.17 1.03 12.95
CA LYS A 79 -16.95 0.74 14.16
C LYS A 79 -16.03 0.77 15.37
N THR A 80 -16.49 1.40 16.43
CA THR A 80 -15.73 1.50 17.68
C THR A 80 -16.59 0.99 18.82
N ILE A 81 -15.97 0.18 19.68
CA ILE A 81 -16.58 -0.25 20.94
C ILE A 81 -15.76 0.39 22.06
N SER A 82 -16.42 1.15 22.92
CA SER A 82 -15.79 1.82 24.03
C SER A 82 -16.60 1.57 25.30
N GLN A 83 -15.95 1.06 26.35
CA GLN A 83 -16.57 0.80 27.66
C GLN A 83 -17.86 -0.04 27.58
N GLY A 84 -17.91 -0.98 26.64
CA GLY A 84 -19.06 -1.88 26.49
C GLY A 84 -20.29 -1.27 25.83
N ALA A 85 -20.17 -0.08 25.27
CA ALA A 85 -21.25 0.58 24.56
C ALA A 85 -21.27 0.31 23.08
#